data_c2833ca67cbe46c31a0db233906a9c8d
#
_entry.id   c2833ca67cbe46c31a0db233906a9c8d
#
_cell.length_a   1.000
_cell.length_b   1.000
_cell.length_c   1.000
_cell.angle_alpha   90.00
_cell.angle_beta   90.00
_cell.angle_gamma   90.00
#
_symmetry.space_group_name_H-M   'P 1'
#
loop_
_entity.id
_entity.type
_entity.pdbx_description
1 polymer ?
#
loop_
_entity_poly.entity_id
_entity_poly.type
_entity_poly.pdbx_seq_one_letter_code
_entity_poly.pdbx_strand_id
1 'polypeptide(L)'
;MRMFLQIAEAATMGAIVILLAAPVVAEEQGGRYWVPKTTSPSPYSEPVTTTPAPYSGLIKTDRARHGRWLLRNSNKRFATTQVRKRSPLAAMARAVPVSGTHRLILQVNTNDPAAMNLALNNATNVTQHYKELGEKVKIEVITFGPGLHMLRDDTSPVKARIEQMALSTPEVSFKACGNTQEKMHQAEHKDIPIVSQAKVVKSGVVRVMELQEKGWSYVKP
;
A
#
# COMPACT_ATOMS: atom_id res chain seq x y z
N MET A 1 73.86 -37.65 -14.40
CA MET A 1 73.21 -38.74 -15.20
C MET A 1 71.82 -38.20 -15.53
N ARG A 2 71.70 -37.63 -16.60
CA ARG A 2 71.15 -37.80 -17.96
C ARG A 2 70.03 -38.86 -17.98
N MET A 3 68.76 -38.42 -18.31
CA MET A 3 67.92 -38.97 -19.36
C MET A 3 66.57 -38.28 -19.32
N PHE A 4 66.30 -37.42 -20.28
CA PHE A 4 65.48 -37.60 -21.50
C PHE A 4 63.99 -37.86 -21.15
N LEU A 5 63.14 -36.86 -21.32
CA LEU A 5 62.46 -36.36 -22.52
C LEU A 5 61.63 -37.41 -23.27
N GLN A 6 60.33 -37.30 -23.20
CA GLN A 6 59.48 -37.51 -24.39
C GLN A 6 58.15 -36.73 -24.25
N ILE A 7 57.97 -35.94 -25.29
CA ILE A 7 56.79 -35.16 -25.63
C ILE A 7 55.88 -36.11 -26.40
N ALA A 8 54.61 -36.14 -26.05
CA ALA A 8 53.58 -36.68 -26.93
C ALA A 8 52.49 -35.63 -27.17
N GLU A 9 52.55 -35.02 -28.35
CA GLU A 9 51.46 -34.20 -28.88
C GLU A 9 50.31 -35.09 -29.28
N ALA A 10 49.11 -34.81 -28.83
CA ALA A 10 47.85 -35.34 -29.37
C ALA A 10 46.98 -34.17 -29.81
N ALA A 11 47.03 -33.92 -31.10
CA ALA A 11 46.11 -33.03 -31.79
C ALA A 11 44.72 -33.62 -31.80
N THR A 12 43.78 -33.00 -31.14
CA THR A 12 42.35 -33.26 -31.28
C THR A 12 41.68 -32.09 -32.00
N MET A 13 41.21 -32.39 -33.22
CA MET A 13 40.39 -31.51 -34.05
C MET A 13 39.11 -31.10 -33.29
N GLY A 14 39.01 -29.81 -33.00
CA GLY A 14 37.78 -29.21 -32.49
C GLY A 14 36.80 -28.97 -33.64
N ALA A 15 35.67 -29.65 -33.57
CA ALA A 15 34.52 -29.35 -34.42
C ALA A 15 33.93 -28.01 -34.01
N ILE A 16 34.00 -27.02 -34.89
CA ILE A 16 33.34 -25.72 -34.73
C ILE A 16 31.86 -25.93 -35.02
N VAL A 17 31.03 -25.95 -33.98
CA VAL A 17 29.58 -25.87 -34.13
C VAL A 17 29.20 -24.39 -34.26
N ILE A 18 28.95 -23.94 -35.47
CA ILE A 18 28.36 -22.61 -35.73
C ILE A 18 26.87 -22.67 -35.35
N LEU A 19 26.53 -22.17 -34.17
CA LEU A 19 25.14 -21.87 -33.83
C LEU A 19 24.71 -20.60 -34.59
N LEU A 20 23.92 -20.79 -35.63
CA LEU A 20 23.19 -19.71 -36.28
C LEU A 20 22.15 -19.14 -35.28
N ALA A 21 22.47 -18.00 -34.66
CA ALA A 21 21.52 -17.22 -33.90
C ALA A 21 20.51 -16.60 -34.90
N ALA A 22 19.28 -17.04 -34.84
CA ALA A 22 18.16 -16.36 -35.51
C ALA A 22 17.93 -15.00 -34.84
N PRO A 23 17.64 -13.94 -35.60
CA PRO A 23 17.30 -12.66 -35.02
C PRO A 23 15.97 -12.75 -34.29
N VAL A 24 15.96 -12.50 -32.98
CA VAL A 24 14.75 -12.26 -32.22
C VAL A 24 14.22 -10.91 -32.68
N VAL A 25 13.18 -10.92 -33.49
CA VAL A 25 12.40 -9.71 -33.80
C VAL A 25 11.67 -9.34 -32.52
N ALA A 26 12.10 -8.28 -31.87
CA ALA A 26 11.37 -7.67 -30.77
C ALA A 26 10.08 -7.05 -31.35
N GLU A 27 8.97 -7.72 -31.17
CA GLU A 27 7.64 -7.19 -31.47
C GLU A 27 7.29 -6.16 -30.41
N GLU A 28 7.28 -4.90 -30.81
CA GLU A 28 6.91 -3.73 -30.03
C GLU A 28 5.40 -3.82 -29.75
N GLN A 29 5.02 -4.45 -28.64
CA GLN A 29 3.63 -4.48 -28.19
C GLN A 29 3.32 -3.16 -27.49
N GLY A 30 2.68 -2.29 -28.27
CA GLY A 30 2.08 -1.06 -27.79
C GLY A 30 1.22 -1.28 -26.54
N GLY A 31 1.39 -0.40 -25.56
CA GLY A 31 0.72 -0.42 -24.29
C GLY A 31 -0.80 -0.57 -24.43
N ARG A 32 -1.29 -1.76 -24.12
CA ARG A 32 -2.70 -2.00 -23.89
C ARG A 32 -2.91 -2.05 -22.39
N TYR A 33 -3.67 -1.11 -21.91
CA TYR A 33 -4.28 -1.16 -20.59
C TYR A 33 -4.89 -2.56 -20.38
N TRP A 34 -4.47 -3.23 -19.34
CA TRP A 34 -5.00 -4.54 -18.98
C TRP A 34 -6.44 -4.38 -18.50
N VAL A 35 -7.40 -4.78 -19.33
CA VAL A 35 -8.81 -4.89 -18.95
C VAL A 35 -9.03 -6.32 -18.49
N PRO A 36 -9.45 -6.58 -17.24
CA PRO A 36 -9.77 -7.92 -16.80
C PRO A 36 -10.92 -8.49 -17.64
N LYS A 37 -10.72 -9.63 -18.30
CA LYS A 37 -11.83 -10.40 -18.86
C LYS A 37 -12.63 -10.96 -17.68
N THR A 38 -13.73 -10.29 -17.34
CA THR A 38 -14.75 -10.85 -16.47
C THR A 38 -15.51 -11.94 -17.21
N THR A 39 -15.11 -13.19 -17.02
CA THR A 39 -15.90 -14.36 -17.38
C THR A 39 -16.12 -15.19 -16.14
N SER A 40 -17.02 -14.70 -15.29
CA SER A 40 -17.80 -15.54 -14.37
C SER A 40 -18.95 -14.70 -13.83
N PRO A 41 -20.21 -15.08 -14.04
CA PRO A 41 -21.30 -14.38 -13.38
C PRO A 41 -21.22 -14.66 -11.88
N SER A 42 -21.19 -13.59 -11.10
CA SER A 42 -21.30 -13.64 -9.65
C SER A 42 -22.60 -14.36 -9.27
N PRO A 43 -22.59 -15.29 -8.30
CA PRO A 43 -23.83 -15.94 -7.84
C PRO A 43 -24.77 -15.03 -7.07
N TYR A 44 -24.48 -13.74 -7.02
CA TYR A 44 -25.30 -12.71 -6.34
C TYR A 44 -25.96 -11.71 -7.29
N SER A 45 -26.17 -12.02 -8.55
CA SER A 45 -27.02 -11.22 -9.42
C SER A 45 -28.49 -11.66 -9.28
N GLU A 46 -29.12 -11.32 -8.16
CA GLU A 46 -30.58 -11.26 -8.10
C GLU A 46 -31.07 -10.04 -8.89
N PRO A 47 -32.10 -10.17 -9.73
CA PRO A 47 -32.67 -9.03 -10.42
C PRO A 47 -33.35 -8.13 -9.39
N VAL A 48 -32.78 -6.95 -9.16
CA VAL A 48 -33.47 -5.88 -8.42
C VAL A 48 -34.65 -5.43 -9.25
N THR A 49 -35.82 -6.00 -9.01
CA THR A 49 -37.09 -5.43 -9.48
C THR A 49 -37.32 -4.16 -8.70
N THR A 50 -36.90 -3.04 -9.28
CA THR A 50 -37.29 -1.71 -8.83
C THR A 50 -38.75 -1.47 -9.13
N THR A 51 -39.60 -1.85 -8.22
CA THR A 51 -40.94 -1.30 -8.14
C THR A 51 -40.86 -0.02 -7.31
N PRO A 52 -41.12 1.17 -7.88
CA PRO A 52 -41.16 2.38 -7.08
C PRO A 52 -42.41 2.29 -6.18
N ALA A 53 -42.21 2.27 -4.88
CA ALA A 53 -43.30 2.43 -3.93
C ALA A 53 -43.94 3.81 -4.14
N PRO A 54 -45.29 3.89 -4.15
CA PRO A 54 -45.98 5.18 -4.28
C PRO A 54 -45.88 5.92 -2.94
N TYR A 55 -44.94 6.84 -2.83
CA TYR A 55 -44.87 7.81 -1.74
C TYR A 55 -45.87 8.93 -2.05
N SER A 56 -47.17 8.63 -1.91
CA SER A 56 -48.23 9.64 -1.85
C SER A 56 -48.49 10.04 -0.39
N GLY A 57 -47.46 10.66 0.22
CA GLY A 57 -47.61 11.39 1.48
C GLY A 57 -47.83 12.87 1.14
N LEU A 58 -49.10 13.29 1.21
CA LEU A 58 -49.50 14.70 1.14
C LEU A 58 -48.71 15.49 2.18
N ILE A 59 -47.65 16.20 1.74
CA ILE A 59 -47.08 17.26 2.56
C ILE A 59 -48.05 18.45 2.45
N LYS A 60 -48.96 18.55 3.38
CA LYS A 60 -49.69 19.81 3.60
C LYS A 60 -48.68 20.86 4.01
N THR A 61 -48.21 21.65 3.06
CA THR A 61 -47.40 22.83 3.32
C THR A 61 -48.26 23.84 4.08
N ASP A 62 -48.04 23.89 5.40
CA ASP A 62 -48.64 24.89 6.26
C ASP A 62 -47.98 26.25 5.97
N ARG A 63 -48.50 26.92 4.93
CA ARG A 63 -48.02 28.22 4.41
C ARG A 63 -48.22 29.36 5.38
N ALA A 64 -48.93 29.09 6.49
CA ALA A 64 -49.30 30.12 7.49
C ALA A 64 -48.21 30.34 8.57
N ARG A 65 -47.25 29.46 8.75
CA ARG A 65 -46.20 29.62 9.80
C ARG A 65 -44.95 30.31 9.30
N HIS A 66 -44.69 30.36 8.01
CA HIS A 66 -43.46 30.99 7.47
C HIS A 66 -43.53 32.52 7.37
N GLY A 67 -44.74 33.10 7.26
CA GLY A 67 -44.92 34.55 7.17
C GLY A 67 -44.61 35.33 8.45
N ARG A 68 -44.74 34.68 9.63
CA ARG A 68 -44.55 35.35 10.92
C ARG A 68 -43.10 35.36 11.42
N TRP A 69 -42.26 34.55 10.83
CA TRP A 69 -40.83 34.47 11.22
C TRP A 69 -39.99 35.54 10.50
N LEU A 70 -40.37 35.91 9.29
CA LEU A 70 -39.60 36.88 8.47
C LEU A 70 -39.79 38.35 8.94
N LEU A 71 -40.89 38.68 9.65
CA LEU A 71 -41.12 40.04 10.13
C LEU A 71 -40.48 40.35 11.48
N ARG A 72 -39.96 39.35 12.18
CA ARG A 72 -39.35 39.53 13.51
C ARG A 72 -37.84 39.76 13.51
N ASN A 73 -37.19 39.65 12.33
CA ASN A 73 -35.73 39.67 12.25
C ASN A 73 -35.16 40.86 11.44
N SER A 74 -36.01 41.83 11.10
CA SER A 74 -35.60 43.00 10.27
C SER A 74 -34.85 44.11 11.08
N ASN A 75 -34.60 43.91 12.40
CA ASN A 75 -33.88 44.90 13.25
C ASN A 75 -32.53 44.38 13.78
N LYS A 76 -31.94 43.36 13.20
CA LYS A 76 -30.52 43.10 13.45
C LYS A 76 -29.68 43.90 12.50
N ARG A 77 -29.10 44.99 13.03
CA ARG A 77 -28.11 45.84 12.39
C ARG A 77 -27.07 44.92 11.71
N PHE A 78 -26.89 45.13 10.39
CA PHE A 78 -25.81 44.52 9.66
C PHE A 78 -24.49 44.93 10.33
N ALA A 79 -23.93 44.05 11.17
CA ALA A 79 -22.54 44.18 11.56
C ALA A 79 -21.70 44.01 10.29
N THR A 80 -21.16 45.10 9.81
CA THR A 80 -20.26 45.15 8.68
C THR A 80 -19.08 44.24 9.07
N THR A 81 -19.11 43.01 8.55
CA THR A 81 -17.97 42.11 8.66
C THR A 81 -16.84 42.75 7.89
N GLN A 82 -15.95 43.40 8.62
CA GLN A 82 -14.67 43.88 8.10
C GLN A 82 -13.95 42.64 7.54
N VAL A 83 -14.02 42.45 6.23
CA VAL A 83 -13.15 41.52 5.50
C VAL A 83 -11.73 42.08 5.68
N ARG A 84 -11.05 41.60 6.71
CA ARG A 84 -9.65 41.90 6.97
C ARG A 84 -8.87 41.44 5.76
N LYS A 85 -8.57 42.35 4.81
CA LYS A 85 -7.69 42.10 3.68
C LYS A 85 -6.37 41.60 4.24
N ARG A 86 -6.14 40.28 4.19
CA ARG A 86 -4.86 39.69 4.58
C ARG A 86 -3.82 40.23 3.60
N SER A 87 -2.81 40.90 4.11
CA SER A 87 -1.72 41.40 3.29
C SER A 87 -1.02 40.25 2.56
N PRO A 88 -0.59 40.46 1.30
CA PRO A 88 0.14 39.43 0.54
C PRO A 88 1.37 38.87 1.26
N LEU A 89 2.02 39.67 2.10
CA LEU A 89 3.14 39.24 2.96
C LEU A 89 2.73 38.19 3.98
N ALA A 90 1.48 38.16 4.49
CA ALA A 90 1.02 37.15 5.42
C ALA A 90 0.74 35.80 4.73
N ALA A 91 0.54 35.79 3.40
CA ALA A 91 0.40 34.58 2.61
C ALA A 91 1.76 33.93 2.32
N MET A 92 2.82 34.71 2.17
CA MET A 92 4.18 34.21 1.96
C MET A 92 4.82 33.64 3.24
N ALA A 93 4.37 34.06 4.42
CA ALA A 93 4.91 33.56 5.69
C ALA A 93 4.41 32.16 6.08
N ARG A 94 3.63 31.48 5.22
CA ARG A 94 3.05 30.17 5.55
C ARG A 94 3.64 28.98 4.82
N ALA A 95 4.68 29.19 4.05
CA ALA A 95 5.53 28.12 3.57
C ALA A 95 6.74 27.93 4.49
N VAL A 96 6.50 27.76 5.78
CA VAL A 96 7.51 27.12 6.63
C VAL A 96 7.47 25.65 6.18
N PRO A 97 8.53 25.11 5.59
CA PRO A 97 8.60 23.67 5.39
C PRO A 97 8.46 23.05 6.78
N VAL A 98 7.37 22.36 7.00
CA VAL A 98 7.22 21.51 8.19
C VAL A 98 8.27 20.44 8.00
N SER A 99 9.47 20.65 8.55
CA SER A 99 10.54 19.64 8.61
C SER A 99 10.11 18.54 9.58
N GLY A 100 8.94 17.97 9.31
CA GLY A 100 8.36 16.88 10.06
C GLY A 100 8.74 15.55 9.42
N THR A 101 8.97 14.57 10.25
CA THR A 101 9.06 13.19 9.77
C THR A 101 7.67 12.72 9.35
N HIS A 102 7.47 12.42 8.09
CA HIS A 102 6.25 11.78 7.58
C HIS A 102 6.13 10.36 8.14
N ARG A 103 4.91 9.91 8.38
CA ARG A 103 4.67 8.63 9.07
C ARG A 103 3.52 7.91 8.40
N LEU A 104 3.75 6.68 7.95
CA LEU A 104 2.79 5.88 7.20
C LEU A 104 2.67 4.47 7.79
N ILE A 105 1.43 4.01 7.92
CA ILE A 105 1.09 2.62 8.21
C ILE A 105 0.58 1.99 6.91
N LEU A 106 1.17 0.85 6.55
CA LEU A 106 0.67 -0.02 5.48
C LEU A 106 0.15 -1.30 6.13
N GLN A 107 -1.14 -1.57 6.01
CA GLN A 107 -1.77 -2.76 6.59
C GLN A 107 -1.90 -3.86 5.55
N VAL A 108 -1.44 -5.08 5.90
CA VAL A 108 -1.67 -6.28 5.08
C VAL A 108 -2.41 -7.32 5.94
N ASN A 109 -3.64 -7.66 5.56
CA ASN A 109 -4.47 -8.63 6.28
C ASN A 109 -5.04 -9.74 5.38
N THR A 110 -4.51 -9.88 4.17
CA THR A 110 -4.86 -10.92 3.20
C THR A 110 -3.64 -11.75 2.84
N ASN A 111 -3.85 -13.03 2.50
CA ASN A 111 -2.82 -13.93 1.97
C ASN A 111 -2.81 -13.87 0.43
N ASP A 112 -2.85 -12.66 -0.12
CA ASP A 112 -2.77 -12.41 -1.55
C ASP A 112 -1.38 -11.86 -1.90
N PRO A 113 -0.58 -12.57 -2.73
CA PRO A 113 0.73 -12.09 -3.17
C PRO A 113 0.68 -10.74 -3.91
N ALA A 114 -0.42 -10.44 -4.62
CA ALA A 114 -0.57 -9.16 -5.31
C ALA A 114 -0.69 -8.01 -4.31
N ALA A 115 -1.52 -8.15 -3.27
CA ALA A 115 -1.65 -7.16 -2.21
C ALA A 115 -0.34 -6.98 -1.42
N MET A 116 0.38 -8.08 -1.13
CA MET A 116 1.70 -8.02 -0.48
C MET A 116 2.72 -7.25 -1.32
N ASN A 117 2.78 -7.53 -2.63
CA ASN A 117 3.65 -6.82 -3.55
C ASN A 117 3.25 -5.34 -3.69
N LEU A 118 1.95 -5.03 -3.69
CA LEU A 118 1.45 -3.66 -3.73
C LEU A 118 1.87 -2.88 -2.49
N ALA A 119 1.81 -3.49 -1.30
CA ALA A 119 2.29 -2.88 -0.06
C ALA A 119 3.78 -2.51 -0.14
N LEU A 120 4.63 -3.41 -0.65
CA LEU A 120 6.06 -3.15 -0.84
C LEU A 120 6.31 -2.08 -1.90
N ASN A 121 5.57 -2.06 -3.00
CA ASN A 121 5.65 -1.02 -4.02
C ASN A 121 5.29 0.36 -3.44
N ASN A 122 4.20 0.43 -2.67
CA ASN A 122 3.78 1.67 -2.01
C ASN A 122 4.82 2.16 -1.02
N ALA A 123 5.44 1.25 -0.23
CA ALA A 123 6.54 1.61 0.67
C ALA A 123 7.71 2.21 -0.09
N THR A 124 8.12 1.60 -1.20
CA THR A 124 9.21 2.09 -2.06
C THR A 124 8.88 3.47 -2.63
N ASN A 125 7.69 3.64 -3.23
CA ASN A 125 7.27 4.89 -3.87
C ASN A 125 7.23 6.05 -2.88
N VAL A 126 6.67 5.82 -1.69
CA VAL A 126 6.58 6.84 -0.64
C VAL A 126 7.96 7.22 -0.13
N THR A 127 8.83 6.23 0.11
CA THR A 127 10.21 6.50 0.55
C THR A 127 10.98 7.30 -0.50
N GLN A 128 10.87 6.92 -1.76
CA GLN A 128 11.54 7.61 -2.86
C GLN A 128 11.05 9.06 -2.98
N HIS A 129 9.75 9.28 -2.95
CA HIS A 129 9.15 10.61 -3.04
C HIS A 129 9.69 11.56 -1.96
N TYR A 130 9.68 11.16 -0.69
CA TYR A 130 10.18 12.01 0.39
C TYR A 130 11.71 12.16 0.38
N LYS A 131 12.44 11.16 -0.09
CA LYS A 131 13.87 11.26 -0.31
C LYS A 131 14.23 12.31 -1.38
N GLU A 132 13.47 12.36 -2.48
CA GLU A 132 13.64 13.38 -3.54
C GLU A 132 13.36 14.80 -3.02
N LEU A 133 12.43 14.96 -2.06
CA LEU A 133 12.16 16.23 -1.39
C LEU A 133 13.16 16.57 -0.27
N GLY A 134 14.09 15.68 0.07
CA GLY A 134 15.00 15.86 1.20
C GLY A 134 14.30 15.74 2.57
N GLU A 135 13.11 15.16 2.61
CA GLU A 135 12.28 15.00 3.81
C GLU A 135 12.41 13.59 4.39
N LYS A 136 12.13 13.45 5.69
CA LYS A 136 12.20 12.15 6.37
C LYS A 136 10.84 11.47 6.38
N VAL A 137 10.85 10.16 6.16
CA VAL A 137 9.66 9.32 6.30
C VAL A 137 9.93 8.13 7.20
N LYS A 138 8.91 7.63 7.89
CA LYS A 138 8.93 6.33 8.58
C LYS A 138 7.70 5.54 8.17
N ILE A 139 7.89 4.28 7.82
CA ILE A 139 6.83 3.40 7.35
C ILE A 139 6.81 2.14 8.21
N GLU A 140 5.65 1.78 8.74
CA GLU A 140 5.43 0.47 9.37
C GLU A 140 4.48 -0.36 8.50
N VAL A 141 4.97 -1.50 8.01
CA VAL A 141 4.14 -2.53 7.37
C VAL A 141 3.67 -3.48 8.46
N ILE A 142 2.36 -3.48 8.72
CA ILE A 142 1.77 -4.25 9.83
C ILE A 142 0.92 -5.37 9.25
N THR A 143 1.23 -6.62 9.64
CA THR A 143 0.52 -7.81 9.16
C THR A 143 -0.22 -8.50 10.29
N PHE A 144 -1.45 -8.92 10.02
CA PHE A 144 -2.27 -9.72 10.92
C PHE A 144 -3.30 -10.56 10.14
N GLY A 145 -3.96 -11.50 10.82
CA GLY A 145 -4.85 -12.45 10.16
C GLY A 145 -4.11 -13.20 9.03
N PRO A 146 -4.78 -13.51 7.91
CA PRO A 146 -4.14 -14.19 6.78
C PRO A 146 -2.91 -13.44 6.21
N GLY A 147 -2.83 -12.13 6.40
CA GLY A 147 -1.69 -11.32 5.94
C GLY A 147 -0.37 -11.64 6.67
N LEU A 148 -0.40 -12.37 7.80
CA LEU A 148 0.82 -12.79 8.48
C LEU A 148 1.72 -13.66 7.60
N HIS A 149 1.15 -14.38 6.62
CA HIS A 149 1.93 -15.16 5.64
C HIS A 149 2.98 -14.30 4.90
N MET A 150 2.76 -13.00 4.75
CA MET A 150 3.76 -12.08 4.19
C MET A 150 5.08 -12.11 4.95
N LEU A 151 5.04 -12.27 6.28
CA LEU A 151 6.21 -12.21 7.17
C LEU A 151 6.60 -13.59 7.74
N ARG A 152 5.96 -14.66 7.32
CA ARG A 152 6.38 -16.01 7.71
C ARG A 152 7.63 -16.40 6.92
N ASP A 153 8.60 -16.98 7.61
CA ASP A 153 9.85 -17.42 6.99
C ASP A 153 9.64 -18.63 6.04
N ASP A 154 8.67 -19.49 6.39
CA ASP A 154 8.36 -20.73 5.67
C ASP A 154 7.42 -20.56 4.48
N THR A 155 6.56 -19.53 4.45
CA THR A 155 5.48 -19.42 3.45
C THR A 155 5.41 -18.08 2.72
N SER A 156 6.26 -17.12 3.06
CA SER A 156 6.20 -15.79 2.44
C SER A 156 6.52 -15.81 0.95
N PRO A 157 5.59 -15.38 0.08
CA PRO A 157 5.87 -15.28 -1.35
C PRO A 157 6.75 -14.07 -1.71
N VAL A 158 6.99 -13.16 -0.75
CA VAL A 158 7.72 -11.91 -0.95
C VAL A 158 8.96 -11.79 -0.05
N LYS A 159 9.41 -12.89 0.55
CA LYS A 159 10.54 -12.95 1.50
C LYS A 159 11.78 -12.24 0.95
N ALA A 160 12.23 -12.60 -0.24
CA ALA A 160 13.42 -12.01 -0.85
C ALA A 160 13.31 -10.48 -1.02
N ARG A 161 12.11 -9.96 -1.34
CA ARG A 161 11.88 -8.52 -1.44
C ARG A 161 11.94 -7.83 -0.08
N ILE A 162 11.44 -8.48 0.97
CA ILE A 162 11.50 -7.95 2.34
C ILE A 162 12.96 -7.87 2.80
N GLU A 163 13.75 -8.91 2.56
CA GLU A 163 15.18 -8.94 2.86
C GLU A 163 15.93 -7.82 2.14
N GLN A 164 15.71 -7.68 0.83
CA GLN A 164 16.30 -6.60 0.05
C GLN A 164 15.88 -5.21 0.55
N MET A 165 14.60 -5.01 0.85
CA MET A 165 14.08 -3.73 1.34
C MET A 165 14.65 -3.37 2.70
N ALA A 166 14.79 -4.32 3.60
CA ALA A 166 15.36 -4.09 4.93
C ALA A 166 16.83 -3.62 4.87
N LEU A 167 17.57 -4.02 3.83
CA LEU A 167 18.95 -3.59 3.61
C LEU A 167 19.04 -2.22 2.94
N SER A 168 18.14 -1.94 2.00
CA SER A 168 18.20 -0.73 1.15
C SER A 168 17.35 0.43 1.64
N THR A 169 16.38 0.18 2.52
CA THR A 169 15.34 1.15 2.89
C THR A 169 15.07 1.08 4.40
N PRO A 170 15.98 1.62 5.23
CA PRO A 170 15.87 1.54 6.70
C PRO A 170 14.66 2.30 7.28
N GLU A 171 14.01 3.14 6.49
CA GLU A 171 12.78 3.86 6.83
C GLU A 171 11.57 2.92 6.96
N VAL A 172 11.63 1.73 6.34
CA VAL A 172 10.56 0.73 6.36
C VAL A 172 10.85 -0.31 7.44
N SER A 173 9.86 -0.57 8.27
CA SER A 173 9.91 -1.59 9.30
C SER A 173 8.71 -2.53 9.21
N PHE A 174 8.92 -3.81 9.49
CA PHE A 174 7.90 -4.84 9.40
C PHE A 174 7.44 -5.28 10.80
N LYS A 175 6.12 -5.43 10.98
CA LYS A 175 5.51 -5.82 12.25
C LYS A 175 4.57 -7.00 12.06
N ALA A 176 4.87 -8.11 12.71
CA ALA A 176 4.07 -9.32 12.73
C ALA A 176 3.16 -9.35 13.97
N CYS A 177 1.90 -9.67 13.81
CA CYS A 177 0.95 -9.79 14.92
C CYS A 177 1.17 -11.08 15.70
N GLY A 178 1.59 -11.00 16.96
CA GLY A 178 1.79 -12.14 17.83
C GLY A 178 0.51 -12.93 18.14
N ASN A 179 -0.62 -12.23 18.32
CA ASN A 179 -1.92 -12.91 18.48
C ASN A 179 -2.29 -13.76 17.25
N THR A 180 -1.91 -13.33 16.05
CA THR A 180 -2.14 -14.13 14.84
C THR A 180 -1.15 -15.27 14.75
N GLN A 181 0.11 -15.01 15.08
CA GLN A 181 1.16 -16.06 15.12
C GLN A 181 0.76 -17.19 16.05
N GLU A 182 0.31 -16.87 17.27
CA GLU A 182 -0.17 -17.85 18.25
C GLU A 182 -1.37 -18.66 17.73
N LYS A 183 -2.37 -17.99 17.11
CA LYS A 183 -3.52 -18.70 16.52
C LYS A 183 -3.11 -19.64 15.39
N MET A 184 -2.15 -19.24 14.56
CA MET A 184 -1.62 -20.11 13.51
C MET A 184 -0.85 -21.29 14.10
N HIS A 185 -0.05 -21.05 15.14
CA HIS A 185 0.65 -22.12 15.89
C HIS A 185 -0.35 -23.16 16.40
N GLN A 186 -1.43 -22.73 17.04
CA GLN A 186 -2.49 -23.63 17.55
C GLN A 186 -3.19 -24.39 16.44
N ALA A 187 -3.46 -23.74 15.30
CA ALA A 187 -4.16 -24.36 14.18
C ALA A 187 -3.28 -25.33 13.37
N GLU A 188 -2.00 -25.01 13.21
CA GLU A 188 -1.06 -25.80 12.41
C GLU A 188 -0.27 -26.81 13.26
N HIS A 189 -0.36 -26.74 14.60
CA HIS A 189 0.38 -27.57 15.56
C HIS A 189 1.89 -27.56 15.34
N LYS A 190 2.43 -26.42 14.90
CA LYS A 190 3.86 -26.19 14.67
C LYS A 190 4.24 -24.74 14.94
N ASP A 191 5.54 -24.52 15.16
CA ASP A 191 6.06 -23.16 15.28
C ASP A 191 5.88 -22.39 13.98
N ILE A 192 5.54 -21.12 14.12
CA ILE A 192 5.35 -20.20 13.00
C ILE A 192 6.56 -19.26 12.95
N PRO A 193 7.57 -19.60 12.14
CA PRO A 193 8.78 -18.79 12.05
C PRO A 193 8.48 -17.46 11.34
N ILE A 194 9.00 -16.38 11.89
CA ILE A 194 8.89 -15.03 11.34
C ILE A 194 10.25 -14.62 10.77
N VAL A 195 10.24 -13.97 9.59
CA VAL A 195 11.47 -13.46 8.96
C VAL A 195 12.23 -12.55 9.93
N SER A 196 13.56 -12.63 9.94
CA SER A 196 14.42 -11.89 10.87
C SER A 196 14.30 -10.37 10.77
N GLN A 197 13.85 -9.86 9.63
CA GLN A 197 13.62 -8.44 9.35
C GLN A 197 12.36 -7.90 10.02
N ALA A 198 11.47 -8.77 10.50
CA ALA A 198 10.22 -8.37 11.14
C ALA A 198 10.32 -8.46 12.68
N LYS A 199 9.60 -7.56 13.34
CA LYS A 199 9.45 -7.59 14.80
C LYS A 199 8.03 -8.02 15.15
N VAL A 200 7.91 -8.97 16.07
CA VAL A 200 6.61 -9.38 16.59
C VAL A 200 6.09 -8.29 17.55
N VAL A 201 4.84 -7.87 17.35
CA VAL A 201 4.08 -7.01 18.25
C VAL A 201 2.90 -7.79 18.83
N LYS A 202 2.50 -7.52 20.05
CA LYS A 202 1.44 -8.29 20.73
C LYS A 202 0.15 -8.37 19.88
N SER A 203 -0.30 -7.24 19.33
CA SER A 203 -1.48 -7.18 18.47
C SER A 203 -1.23 -6.19 17.33
N GLY A 204 -1.38 -6.65 16.08
CA GLY A 204 -1.25 -5.78 14.90
C GLY A 204 -2.30 -4.68 14.85
N VAL A 205 -3.56 -4.99 15.20
CA VAL A 205 -4.65 -4.01 15.21
C VAL A 205 -4.42 -2.93 16.26
N VAL A 206 -4.02 -3.31 17.49
CA VAL A 206 -3.71 -2.33 18.54
C VAL A 206 -2.54 -1.45 18.11
N ARG A 207 -1.53 -2.04 17.47
CA ARG A 207 -0.40 -1.26 16.95
C ARG A 207 -0.84 -0.21 15.92
N VAL A 208 -1.78 -0.54 15.03
CA VAL A 208 -2.36 0.42 14.08
C VAL A 208 -3.05 1.55 14.82
N MET A 209 -3.89 1.25 15.82
CA MET A 209 -4.59 2.27 16.62
C MET A 209 -3.61 3.20 17.33
N GLU A 210 -2.63 2.66 18.05
CA GLU A 210 -1.60 3.45 18.75
C GLU A 210 -0.83 4.40 17.83
N LEU A 211 -0.56 3.98 16.60
CA LEU A 211 0.14 4.80 15.63
C LEU A 211 -0.77 5.88 15.06
N GLN A 212 -2.04 5.58 14.78
CA GLN A 212 -3.02 6.56 14.31
C GLN A 212 -3.26 7.64 15.38
N GLU A 213 -3.35 7.27 16.66
CA GLU A 213 -3.42 8.21 17.78
C GLU A 213 -2.19 9.14 17.87
N LYS A 214 -1.03 8.66 17.38
CA LYS A 214 0.22 9.44 17.24
C LYS A 214 0.32 10.22 15.93
N GLY A 215 -0.77 10.32 15.17
CA GLY A 215 -0.86 11.08 13.92
C GLY A 215 -0.21 10.42 12.71
N TRP A 216 -0.09 9.09 12.69
CA TRP A 216 0.35 8.36 11.50
C TRP A 216 -0.77 8.27 10.47
N SER A 217 -0.43 8.49 9.20
CA SER A 217 -1.33 8.20 8.08
C SER A 217 -1.52 6.69 7.91
N TYR A 218 -2.69 6.27 7.49
CA TYR A 218 -3.03 4.86 7.31
C TYR A 218 -3.46 4.60 5.87
N VAL A 219 -2.89 3.56 5.28
CA VAL A 219 -3.27 3.05 3.95
C VAL A 219 -3.37 1.53 4.00
N LYS A 220 -4.43 0.99 3.44
CA LYS A 220 -4.59 -0.43 3.17
C LYS A 220 -4.42 -0.63 1.66
N PRO A 221 -3.35 -1.33 1.21
CA PRO A 221 -3.12 -1.66 -0.19
C PRO A 221 -4.13 -2.64 -0.75
#